data_6b85d2607c9430581465a1753a7310eb
#
_entry.id   6b85d2607c9430581465a1753a7310eb
#
_cell.length_a   1.000
_cell.length_b   1.000
_cell.length_c   1.000
_cell.angle_alpha   90.00
_cell.angle_beta   90.00
_cell.angle_gamma   90.00
#
_symmetry.space_group_name_H-M   'P 1'
#
loop_
_entity.id
_entity.type
_entity.pdbx_description
1 polymer ?
#
loop_
_entity_poly.entity_id
_entity_poly.type
_entity_poly.pdbx_seq_one_letter_code
_entity_poly.pdbx_strand_id
1 'polypeptide(L)' 'MRLTEFHQLVVDEFGGVRGPWLLHSHVLAALGDTLDRLIEDGMEPRAVWWALCEDFSIPEDRRLGLDKPN' A
#
# COMPACT_ATOMS: atom_id res chain seq x y z
N MET A 1 6.70 -9.00 4.62
CA MET A 1 5.33 -8.46 4.90
C MET A 1 4.29 -9.41 4.31
N ARG A 2 3.27 -9.69 5.08
CA ARG A 2 2.19 -10.55 4.58
C ARG A 2 1.16 -9.70 3.86
N LEU A 3 0.40 -10.34 2.98
CA LEU A 3 -0.63 -9.64 2.23
C LEU A 3 -1.68 -9.03 3.16
N THR A 4 -2.04 -9.72 4.24
CA THR A 4 -2.99 -9.19 5.20
C THR A 4 -2.45 -7.93 5.88
N GLU A 5 -1.16 -7.89 6.15
CA GLU A 5 -0.54 -6.71 6.72
C GLU A 5 -0.56 -5.55 5.74
N PHE A 6 -0.31 -5.86 4.47
CA PHE A 6 -0.36 -4.84 3.41
C PHE A 6 -1.75 -4.22 3.33
N HIS A 7 -2.79 -5.05 3.31
CA HIS A 7 -4.16 -4.55 3.26
C HIS A 7 -4.49 -3.72 4.50
N GLN A 8 -4.00 -4.15 5.66
CA GLN A 8 -4.26 -3.41 6.89
C GLN A 8 -3.59 -2.04 6.86
N LEU A 9 -2.37 -1.97 6.36
CA LEU A 9 -1.66 -0.70 6.23
C LEU A 9 -2.42 0.26 5.32
N VAL A 10 -2.93 -0.26 4.21
CA VAL A 10 -3.69 0.56 3.28
C VAL A 10 -4.95 1.11 3.94
N VAL A 11 -5.66 0.28 4.67
CA VAL A 11 -6.87 0.71 5.37
C VAL A 11 -6.53 1.71 6.47
N ASP A 12 -5.47 1.44 7.21
CA ASP A 12 -5.07 2.34 8.30
C ASP A 12 -4.69 3.73 7.79
N GLU A 13 -4.07 3.80 6.62
CA GLU A 13 -3.61 5.07 6.09
C GLU A 13 -4.72 5.80 5.32
N PHE A 14 -5.51 5.09 4.55
CA PHE A 14 -6.47 5.70 3.62
C PHE A 14 -7.94 5.50 4.01
N GLY A 15 -8.22 4.68 4.99
CA GLY A 15 -9.58 4.43 5.45
C GLY A 15 -10.19 3.17 4.84
N GLY A 16 -11.28 2.73 5.46
CA GLY A 16 -11.91 1.46 5.09
C GLY A 16 -12.64 1.47 3.75
N VAL A 17 -12.96 2.66 3.23
CA VAL A 17 -13.64 2.78 1.93
C VAL A 17 -12.63 3.09 0.85
N ARG A 18 -11.81 4.11 1.08
CA ARG A 18 -10.86 4.55 0.07
C ARG A 18 -9.71 3.58 -0.11
N GLY A 19 -9.27 2.94 0.98
CA GLY A 19 -8.17 2.01 0.89
C GLY A 19 -8.40 0.89 -0.11
N PRO A 20 -9.49 0.12 0.05
CA PRO A 20 -9.80 -0.93 -0.92
C PRO A 20 -9.98 -0.41 -2.34
N TRP A 21 -10.57 0.78 -2.47
CA TRP A 21 -10.75 1.39 -3.79
C TRP A 21 -9.40 1.65 -4.48
N LEU A 22 -8.41 2.11 -3.72
CA LEU A 22 -7.09 2.39 -4.27
C LEU A 22 -6.41 1.15 -4.84
N LEU A 23 -6.68 -0.01 -4.25
CA LEU A 23 -6.02 -1.24 -4.67
C LEU A 23 -6.27 -1.56 -6.15
N HIS A 24 -7.44 -1.23 -6.65
CA HIS A 24 -7.76 -1.57 -8.03
C HIS A 24 -7.94 -0.35 -8.93
N SER A 25 -7.82 0.85 -8.38
CA SER A 25 -8.07 2.08 -9.16
C SER A 25 -6.83 2.93 -9.35
N HIS A 26 -5.91 2.89 -8.40
CA HIS A 26 -4.74 3.76 -8.46
C HIS A 26 -3.58 3.06 -9.17
N VAL A 27 -3.06 3.68 -10.22
CA VAL A 27 -1.88 3.20 -10.93
C VAL A 27 -0.65 3.85 -10.32
N LEU A 28 0.27 3.03 -9.85
CA LEU A 28 1.50 3.53 -9.23
C LEU A 28 2.41 4.11 -10.30
N ALA A 29 2.85 5.34 -10.09
CA ALA A 29 3.67 6.03 -11.07
C ALA A 29 4.98 5.29 -11.36
N ALA A 30 5.59 4.76 -10.32
CA ALA A 30 6.88 4.09 -10.46
C ALA A 30 6.78 2.72 -11.12
N LEU A 31 5.64 2.06 -11.01
CA LEU A 31 5.49 0.67 -11.43
C LEU A 31 4.51 0.47 -12.58
N GLY A 32 3.72 1.49 -12.91
CA GLY A 32 2.90 1.48 -14.10
C GLY A 32 1.67 0.59 -14.08
N ASP A 33 1.23 0.13 -12.90
CA ASP A 33 0.06 -0.72 -12.81
C ASP A 33 -0.61 -0.52 -11.45
N THR A 34 -1.78 -1.14 -11.27
CA THR A 34 -2.50 -1.04 -10.01
C THR A 34 -1.86 -1.95 -8.96
N LEU A 35 -2.16 -1.65 -7.69
CA LEU A 35 -1.60 -2.42 -6.59
C LEU A 35 -2.01 -3.89 -6.69
N ASP A 36 -3.28 -4.15 -6.98
CA ASP A 36 -3.77 -5.53 -7.08
C ASP A 36 -3.05 -6.31 -8.19
N ARG A 37 -2.85 -5.67 -9.34
CA ARG A 37 -2.19 -6.33 -10.45
C ARG A 37 -0.73 -6.66 -10.13
N LEU A 38 -0.05 -5.74 -9.47
CA LEU A 38 1.35 -5.96 -9.11
C LEU A 38 1.48 -7.10 -8.12
N ILE A 39 0.58 -7.19 -7.15
CA ILE A 39 0.56 -8.29 -6.19
C ILE A 39 0.30 -9.62 -6.90
N GLU A 40 -0.66 -9.64 -7.83
CA GLU A 40 -0.98 -10.84 -8.58
C GLU A 40 0.19 -11.30 -9.44
N ASP A 41 0.97 -10.35 -9.93
CA ASP A 41 2.13 -10.68 -10.77
C ASP A 41 3.32 -11.18 -9.97
N GLY A 42 3.18 -11.24 -8.65
CA GLY A 42 4.23 -11.79 -7.80
C GLY A 42 5.11 -10.79 -7.12
N MET A 43 4.78 -9.51 -7.24
CA MET A 43 5.57 -8.49 -6.57
C MET A 43 5.33 -8.52 -5.08
N GLU A 44 6.39 -8.28 -4.30
CA GLU A 44 6.27 -8.31 -2.85
C GLU A 44 5.36 -7.20 -2.35
N PRO A 45 4.43 -7.52 -1.43
CA PRO A 45 3.55 -6.49 -0.87
C PRO A 45 4.30 -5.30 -0.28
N ARG A 46 5.45 -5.55 0.34
CA ARG A 46 6.25 -4.47 0.91
C ARG A 46 6.71 -3.48 -0.16
N ALA A 47 7.14 -3.98 -1.30
CA ALA A 47 7.59 -3.12 -2.39
C ALA A 47 6.44 -2.30 -2.95
N VAL A 48 5.27 -2.92 -3.08
CA VAL A 48 4.08 -2.23 -3.55
C VAL A 48 3.67 -1.14 -2.54
N TRP A 49 3.73 -1.46 -1.25
CA TRP A 49 3.40 -0.50 -0.19
C TRP A 49 4.32 0.72 -0.23
N TRP A 50 5.64 0.48 -0.35
CA TRP A 50 6.58 1.59 -0.42
C TRP A 50 6.35 2.47 -1.63
N ALA A 51 6.04 1.86 -2.79
CA ALA A 51 5.75 2.63 -3.99
C ALA A 51 4.48 3.47 -3.82
N LEU A 52 3.48 2.93 -3.16
CA LEU A 52 2.26 3.68 -2.86
C LEU A 52 2.56 4.86 -1.94
N CYS A 53 3.37 4.63 -0.92
CA CYS A 53 3.76 5.70 0.00
C CYS A 53 4.49 6.82 -0.73
N GLU A 54 5.34 6.46 -1.69
CA GLU A 54 6.05 7.47 -2.47
C GLU A 54 5.09 8.29 -3.32
N ASP A 55 4.11 7.64 -3.93
CA ASP A 55 3.13 8.34 -4.75
C ASP A 55 2.35 9.39 -3.96
N PHE A 56 2.07 9.10 -2.70
CA PHE A 56 1.27 9.98 -1.86
C PHE A 56 2.10 10.77 -0.86
N SER A 57 3.41 10.68 -0.95
CA SER A 57 4.34 11.38 -0.06
C SER A 57 4.04 11.11 1.42
N ILE A 58 3.79 9.86 1.75
CA ILE A 58 3.52 9.47 3.13
C ILE A 58 4.81 9.57 3.94
N PRO A 59 4.80 10.24 5.10
CA PRO A 59 6.01 10.32 5.94
C PRO A 59 6.45 8.94 6.40
N GLU A 60 7.75 8.78 6.58
CA GLU A 60 8.30 7.47 6.95
C GLU A 60 7.73 6.94 8.27
N ASP A 61 7.50 7.82 9.23
CA ASP A 61 6.98 7.38 10.52
C ASP A 61 5.56 6.87 10.43
N ARG A 62 4.84 7.15 9.35
CA ARG A 62 3.49 6.64 9.15
C ARG A 62 3.45 5.39 8.29
N ARG A 63 4.56 5.04 7.65
CA ARG A 63 4.60 3.87 6.77
C ARG A 63 4.56 2.56 7.52
N LEU A 64 4.77 2.59 8.83
CA LEU A 64 4.70 1.38 9.66
C LEU A 64 3.29 1.12 10.20
N GLY A 65 2.34 2.00 9.89
CA GLY A 65 0.98 1.83 10.34
C GLY A 65 0.74 2.49 11.68
N LEU A 66 -0.51 2.42 12.14
CA LEU A 66 -0.91 3.04 13.39
C LEU A 66 -0.39 2.32 14.61
N ASP A 67 -0.19 1.03 14.46
CA ASP A 67 0.16 0.14 15.55
C ASP A 67 1.60 -0.22 15.49
N LYS A 68 2.49 0.72 15.52
CA LYS A 68 3.86 0.33 15.41
C LYS A 68 4.39 -0.25 16.69
N PRO A 69 5.18 -1.27 16.54
CA PRO A 69 5.83 -1.89 17.66
C PRO A 69 6.83 -0.91 18.21
N ASN A 70 6.98 -0.83 19.35
CA ASN A 70 7.95 0.00 19.86
C ASN A 70 8.54 -0.10 20.84
#